data_4f64238dd7365fb9fee7206167eb85a6
#
_entry.id   4f64238dd7365fb9fee7206167eb85a6
#
_cell.length_a   1.000
_cell.length_b   1.000
_cell.length_c   1.000
_cell.angle_alpha   90.00
_cell.angle_beta   90.00
_cell.angle_gamma   90.00
#
_symmetry.space_group_name_H-M   'P 1'
#
loop_
_entity.id
_entity.type
_entity.pdbx_description
1 polymer ?
#
loop_
_entity_poly.entity_id
_entity_poly.type
_entity_poly.pdbx_seq_one_letter_code
_entity_poly.pdbx_strand_id
1 'polypeptide(L)'
;MAVTLKVNGKTHALDIEPDMPLLWALRDEIGLTGTKFGCGIAQCGACTVHIDGQPMRSCSVPVSTAAGKNITTIEGLAGADGKLHPVQAAWIAEDVPQCGYCQSGQIMAAAALLKEKPNPTDADISGITNICRCGTYIRIRRAIHRAATTKA
;
A
#
# COMPACT_ATOMS: atom_id res chain seq x y z
N MET A 1 3.38 -24.58 9.68
CA MET A 1 4.75 -24.64 9.11
C MET A 1 5.39 -23.25 9.23
N ALA A 2 6.69 -23.18 9.52
CA ALA A 2 7.36 -21.91 9.65
C ALA A 2 7.50 -21.21 8.29
N VAL A 3 6.87 -20.05 8.15
CA VAL A 3 6.98 -19.16 6.98
C VAL A 3 7.82 -17.95 7.39
N THR A 4 8.82 -17.61 6.58
CA THR A 4 9.66 -16.42 6.85
C THR A 4 9.27 -15.30 5.90
N LEU A 5 8.83 -14.16 6.45
CA LEU A 5 8.48 -12.95 5.73
C LEU A 5 9.46 -11.82 6.06
N LYS A 6 9.88 -11.07 5.06
CA LYS A 6 10.66 -9.85 5.24
C LYS A 6 9.76 -8.64 5.01
N VAL A 7 9.36 -8.00 6.10
CA VAL A 7 8.40 -6.88 6.09
C VAL A 7 9.06 -5.62 6.64
N ASN A 8 9.03 -4.55 5.86
CA ASN A 8 9.62 -3.25 6.19
C ASN A 8 11.06 -3.37 6.69
N GLY A 9 11.86 -4.23 6.04
CA GLY A 9 13.26 -4.48 6.37
C GLY A 9 13.50 -5.41 7.56
N LYS A 10 12.45 -5.88 8.24
CA LYS A 10 12.55 -6.84 9.36
C LYS A 10 12.12 -8.23 8.93
N THR A 11 12.81 -9.24 9.44
CA THR A 11 12.49 -10.65 9.19
C THR A 11 11.58 -11.18 10.30
N HIS A 12 10.48 -11.82 9.92
CA HIS A 12 9.51 -12.43 10.81
C HIS A 12 9.40 -13.92 10.48
N ALA A 13 9.69 -14.78 11.46
CA ALA A 13 9.45 -16.22 11.36
C ALA A 13 8.09 -16.50 12.02
N LEU A 14 7.12 -16.96 11.23
CA LEU A 14 5.73 -17.14 11.63
C LEU A 14 5.37 -18.63 11.50
N ASP A 15 4.69 -19.18 12.50
CA ASP A 15 4.14 -20.54 12.43
C ASP A 15 2.69 -20.47 11.99
N ILE A 16 2.50 -20.38 10.67
CA ILE A 16 1.19 -20.16 10.03
C ILE A 16 1.04 -21.06 8.80
N GLU A 17 -0.20 -21.24 8.37
CA GLU A 17 -0.49 -22.00 7.15
C GLU A 17 0.02 -21.28 5.90
N PRO A 18 0.65 -22.02 4.94
CA PRO A 18 1.26 -21.43 3.75
C PRO A 18 0.28 -20.73 2.81
N ASP A 19 -0.99 -21.09 2.86
CA ASP A 19 -2.08 -20.53 2.06
C ASP A 19 -2.81 -19.37 2.74
N MET A 20 -2.45 -19.04 3.99
CA MET A 20 -2.98 -17.87 4.68
C MET A 20 -2.79 -16.62 3.80
N PRO A 21 -3.84 -15.78 3.60
CA PRO A 21 -3.65 -14.51 2.91
C PRO A 21 -2.66 -13.59 3.64
N LEU A 22 -1.73 -13.01 2.90
CA LEU A 22 -0.71 -12.11 3.44
C LEU A 22 -1.29 -10.99 4.31
N LEU A 23 -2.48 -10.50 3.97
CA LEU A 23 -3.17 -9.47 4.76
C LEU A 23 -3.30 -9.85 6.24
N TRP A 24 -3.71 -11.09 6.52
CA TRP A 24 -3.92 -11.55 7.89
C TRP A 24 -2.60 -11.79 8.62
N ALA A 25 -1.59 -12.31 7.93
CA ALA A 25 -0.24 -12.41 8.50
C ALA A 25 0.31 -11.04 8.91
N LEU A 26 0.08 -10.00 8.09
CA LEU A 26 0.49 -8.63 8.43
C LEU A 26 -0.28 -8.07 9.63
N ARG A 27 -1.61 -8.25 9.67
CA ARG A 27 -2.46 -7.65 10.68
C ARG A 27 -2.46 -8.40 12.01
N ASP A 28 -2.65 -9.73 11.96
CA ASP A 28 -2.94 -10.52 13.13
C ASP A 28 -1.68 -11.12 13.75
N GLU A 29 -0.70 -11.52 12.92
CA GLU A 29 0.54 -12.14 13.40
C GLU A 29 1.66 -11.13 13.67
N ILE A 30 1.82 -10.14 12.76
CA ILE A 30 2.88 -9.12 12.88
C ILE A 30 2.38 -7.87 13.61
N GLY A 31 1.06 -7.63 13.63
CA GLY A 31 0.45 -6.47 14.28
C GLY A 31 0.49 -5.18 13.46
N LEU A 32 0.75 -5.26 12.15
CA LEU A 32 0.75 -4.11 11.24
C LEU A 32 -0.66 -3.87 10.70
N THR A 33 -1.43 -3.03 11.38
CA THR A 33 -2.87 -2.83 11.13
C THR A 33 -3.20 -1.74 10.12
N GLY A 34 -2.22 -1.05 9.56
CA GLY A 34 -2.40 0.02 8.56
C GLY A 34 -2.95 -0.48 7.23
N THR A 35 -2.59 -1.69 6.82
CA THR A 35 -3.17 -2.37 5.65
C THR A 35 -4.56 -2.89 6.01
N LYS A 36 -5.59 -2.58 5.20
CA LYS A 36 -7.00 -2.80 5.55
C LYS A 36 -7.65 -3.90 4.73
N PHE A 37 -8.61 -4.61 5.35
CA PHE A 37 -9.51 -5.53 4.67
C PHE A 37 -10.72 -4.77 4.13
N GLY A 38 -11.12 -5.08 2.89
CA GLY A 38 -12.35 -4.55 2.29
C GLY A 38 -13.14 -5.67 1.61
N CYS A 39 -12.84 -5.98 0.35
CA CYS A 39 -13.60 -6.97 -0.44
C CYS A 39 -13.15 -8.43 -0.26
N GLY A 40 -11.89 -8.68 0.08
CA GLY A 40 -11.31 -10.03 0.16
C GLY A 40 -11.07 -10.75 -1.18
N ILE A 41 -11.34 -10.08 -2.30
CA ILE A 41 -11.29 -10.65 -3.67
C ILE A 41 -10.41 -9.81 -4.62
N ALA A 42 -9.45 -9.09 -4.09
CA ALA A 42 -8.49 -8.25 -4.82
C ALA A 42 -9.11 -7.11 -5.68
N GLN A 43 -10.32 -6.66 -5.39
CA GLN A 43 -11.03 -5.63 -6.15
C GLN A 43 -10.84 -4.21 -5.58
N CYS A 44 -11.12 -4.01 -4.28
CA CYS A 44 -11.21 -2.67 -3.71
C CYS A 44 -9.88 -1.95 -3.49
N GLY A 45 -8.79 -2.69 -3.31
CA GLY A 45 -7.45 -2.15 -3.12
C GLY A 45 -7.10 -1.64 -1.72
N ALA A 46 -8.00 -1.74 -0.73
CA ALA A 46 -7.71 -1.33 0.65
C ALA A 46 -6.51 -2.09 1.25
N CYS A 47 -6.23 -3.29 0.75
CA CYS A 47 -5.15 -4.17 1.18
C CYS A 47 -3.86 -4.03 0.36
N THR A 48 -3.69 -3.00 -0.45
CA THR A 48 -2.51 -2.83 -1.30
C THR A 48 -1.23 -2.70 -0.47
N VAL A 49 -0.26 -3.54 -0.77
CA VAL A 49 1.12 -3.50 -0.26
C VAL A 49 2.07 -3.57 -1.45
N HIS A 50 3.36 -3.31 -1.24
CA HIS A 50 4.38 -3.60 -2.26
C HIS A 50 5.06 -4.92 -1.95
N ILE A 51 5.21 -5.78 -2.97
CA ILE A 51 6.05 -6.98 -2.94
C ILE A 51 7.13 -6.80 -4.00
N ASP A 52 8.38 -6.73 -3.58
CA ASP A 52 9.52 -6.35 -4.44
C ASP A 52 9.27 -5.05 -5.24
N GLY A 53 8.60 -4.09 -4.60
CA GLY A 53 8.29 -2.79 -5.19
C GLY A 53 7.07 -2.78 -6.11
N GLN A 54 6.40 -3.90 -6.32
CA GLN A 54 5.17 -4.00 -7.14
C GLN A 54 3.92 -3.93 -6.26
N PRO A 55 2.88 -3.19 -6.64
CA PRO A 55 1.64 -3.10 -5.88
C PRO A 55 0.85 -4.41 -5.99
N MET A 56 0.53 -5.00 -4.85
CA MET A 56 -0.19 -6.28 -4.77
C MET A 56 -1.35 -6.18 -3.80
N ARG A 57 -2.42 -6.94 -4.07
CA ARG A 57 -3.60 -7.06 -3.22
C ARG A 57 -3.39 -8.16 -2.18
N SER A 58 -2.93 -7.81 -1.00
CA SER A 58 -2.52 -8.78 0.04
C SER A 58 -3.63 -9.71 0.53
N CYS A 59 -4.90 -9.35 0.34
CA CYS A 59 -6.04 -10.22 0.69
C CYS A 59 -6.14 -11.50 -0.17
N SER A 60 -5.48 -11.53 -1.33
CA SER A 60 -5.52 -12.65 -2.28
C SER A 60 -4.14 -13.23 -2.60
N VAL A 61 -3.12 -12.82 -1.87
CA VAL A 61 -1.75 -13.34 -2.01
C VAL A 61 -1.47 -14.29 -0.86
N PRO A 62 -1.26 -15.59 -1.08
CA PRO A 62 -0.82 -16.53 -0.05
C PRO A 62 0.55 -16.13 0.50
N VAL A 63 0.78 -16.34 1.80
CA VAL A 63 2.08 -16.02 2.42
C VAL A 63 3.24 -16.81 1.79
N SER A 64 2.99 -18.03 1.34
CA SER A 64 3.99 -18.85 0.62
C SER A 64 4.51 -18.16 -0.65
N THR A 65 3.66 -17.41 -1.35
CA THR A 65 4.04 -16.66 -2.55
C THR A 65 4.88 -15.42 -2.22
N ALA A 66 4.70 -14.86 -1.03
CA ALA A 66 5.41 -13.69 -0.55
C ALA A 66 6.71 -14.04 0.23
N ALA A 67 6.90 -15.31 0.58
CA ALA A 67 8.09 -15.80 1.27
C ALA A 67 9.35 -15.50 0.45
N GLY A 68 10.40 -15.01 1.12
CA GLY A 68 11.67 -14.64 0.49
C GLY A 68 11.67 -13.32 -0.27
N LYS A 69 10.52 -12.65 -0.38
CA LYS A 69 10.40 -11.34 -1.04
C LYS A 69 10.40 -10.19 -0.04
N ASN A 70 10.73 -8.98 -0.52
CA ASN A 70 10.66 -7.78 0.29
C ASN A 70 9.24 -7.21 0.26
N ILE A 71 8.59 -7.18 1.42
CA ILE A 71 7.24 -6.64 1.57
C ILE A 71 7.35 -5.26 2.20
N THR A 72 6.70 -4.27 1.59
CA THR A 72 6.57 -2.92 2.16
C THR A 72 5.10 -2.62 2.38
N THR A 73 4.75 -2.28 3.61
CA THR A 73 3.42 -1.82 4.00
C THR A 73 3.39 -0.31 4.16
N ILE A 74 2.21 0.26 4.44
CA ILE A 74 2.07 1.70 4.69
C ILE A 74 2.95 2.18 5.86
N GLU A 75 3.15 1.34 6.88
CA GLU A 75 4.00 1.64 8.03
C GLU A 75 5.49 1.76 7.67
N GLY A 76 5.90 1.12 6.58
CA GLY A 76 7.29 1.15 6.11
C GLY A 76 7.52 2.06 4.90
N LEU A 77 6.52 2.81 4.46
CA LEU A 77 6.64 3.68 3.28
C LEU A 77 7.44 4.95 3.58
N ALA A 78 7.32 5.51 4.78
CA ALA A 78 8.12 6.64 5.24
C ALA A 78 9.59 6.23 5.40
N GLY A 79 10.51 7.18 5.24
CA GLY A 79 11.93 6.94 5.44
C GLY A 79 12.27 6.55 6.88
N ALA A 80 13.40 5.88 7.06
CA ALA A 80 13.90 5.48 8.38
C ALA A 80 14.20 6.69 9.30
N ASP A 81 14.40 7.85 8.71
CA ASP A 81 14.58 9.16 9.39
C ASP A 81 13.26 9.82 9.80
N GLY A 82 12.12 9.14 9.62
CA GLY A 82 10.79 9.67 9.92
C GLY A 82 10.25 10.65 8.89
N LYS A 83 10.99 10.90 7.79
CA LYS A 83 10.47 11.72 6.69
C LYS A 83 9.34 11.01 5.96
N LEU A 84 8.26 11.75 5.79
CA LEU A 84 7.13 11.25 5.00
C LEU A 84 7.54 11.02 3.55
N HIS A 85 7.03 9.96 2.97
CA HIS A 85 7.13 9.76 1.52
C HIS A 85 6.41 10.92 0.80
N PRO A 86 6.89 11.41 -0.36
CA PRO A 86 6.26 12.53 -1.09
C PRO A 86 4.75 12.39 -1.29
N VAL A 87 4.27 11.17 -1.53
CA VAL A 87 2.84 10.88 -1.63
C VAL A 87 2.12 11.14 -0.30
N GLN A 88 2.67 10.70 0.83
CA GLN A 88 2.08 10.95 2.15
C GLN A 88 2.01 12.45 2.47
N ALA A 89 3.08 13.18 2.19
CA ALA A 89 3.11 14.63 2.37
C ALA A 89 2.06 15.34 1.48
N ALA A 90 1.91 14.91 0.24
CA ALA A 90 0.90 15.43 -0.66
C ALA A 90 -0.53 15.11 -0.21
N TRP A 91 -0.78 13.92 0.35
CA TRP A 91 -2.07 13.54 0.94
C TRP A 91 -2.49 14.47 2.07
N ILE A 92 -1.54 14.84 2.93
CA ILE A 92 -1.78 15.80 4.02
C ILE A 92 -2.07 17.20 3.44
N ALA A 93 -1.23 17.65 2.51
CA ALA A 93 -1.34 18.98 1.93
C ALA A 93 -2.65 19.22 1.14
N GLU A 94 -3.18 18.17 0.51
CA GLU A 94 -4.44 18.23 -0.25
C GLU A 94 -5.66 17.82 0.61
N ASP A 95 -5.48 17.52 1.88
CA ASP A 95 -6.55 17.10 2.81
C ASP A 95 -7.43 15.99 2.20
N VAL A 96 -6.78 14.95 1.70
CA VAL A 96 -7.43 13.91 0.89
C VAL A 96 -8.48 13.09 1.66
N PRO A 97 -8.21 12.58 2.88
CA PRO A 97 -9.10 11.63 3.54
C PRO A 97 -10.44 12.24 3.96
N GLN A 98 -11.49 11.41 3.93
CA GLN A 98 -12.69 11.59 4.75
C GLN A 98 -12.68 10.54 5.86
N CYS A 99 -13.24 9.34 5.65
CA CYS A 99 -13.21 8.28 6.68
C CYS A 99 -11.79 7.70 6.90
N GLY A 100 -10.90 7.84 5.95
CA GLY A 100 -9.51 7.37 6.01
C GLY A 100 -9.29 5.88 5.75
N TYR A 101 -10.35 5.08 5.65
CA TYR A 101 -10.21 3.61 5.60
C TYR A 101 -9.44 3.09 4.38
N CYS A 102 -9.68 3.63 3.19
CA CYS A 102 -9.02 3.20 1.95
C CYS A 102 -7.65 3.84 1.72
N GLN A 103 -7.24 4.80 2.56
CA GLN A 103 -6.13 5.70 2.22
C GLN A 103 -4.76 5.01 2.23
N SER A 104 -4.52 4.05 3.11
CA SER A 104 -3.28 3.27 3.08
C SER A 104 -3.11 2.57 1.73
N GLY A 105 -4.15 1.92 1.23
CA GLY A 105 -4.14 1.28 -0.09
C GLY A 105 -4.00 2.27 -1.25
N GLN A 106 -4.67 3.43 -1.18
CA GLN A 106 -4.57 4.49 -2.18
C GLN A 106 -3.14 5.05 -2.26
N ILE A 107 -2.53 5.33 -1.11
CA ILE A 107 -1.16 5.85 -1.02
C ILE A 107 -0.16 4.83 -1.58
N MET A 108 -0.29 3.56 -1.22
CA MET A 108 0.59 2.51 -1.73
C MET A 108 0.47 2.35 -3.25
N ALA A 109 -0.74 2.41 -3.80
CA ALA A 109 -0.97 2.36 -5.24
C ALA A 109 -0.39 3.59 -5.95
N ALA A 110 -0.58 4.78 -5.39
CA ALA A 110 -0.03 6.03 -5.93
C ALA A 110 1.50 6.05 -5.90
N ALA A 111 2.12 5.57 -4.82
CA ALA A 111 3.58 5.49 -4.72
C ALA A 111 4.17 4.55 -5.77
N ALA A 112 3.52 3.42 -6.05
CA ALA A 112 3.93 2.51 -7.11
C ALA A 112 3.79 3.14 -8.49
N LEU A 113 2.68 3.84 -8.76
CA LEU A 113 2.47 4.55 -10.03
C LEU A 113 3.57 5.60 -10.27
N LEU A 114 3.87 6.43 -9.27
CA LEU A 114 4.88 7.49 -9.39
C LEU A 114 6.30 6.94 -9.56
N LYS A 115 6.58 5.77 -9.03
CA LYS A 115 7.86 5.08 -9.25
C LYS A 115 8.00 4.63 -10.71
N GLU A 116 6.92 4.12 -11.31
CA GLU A 116 6.89 3.69 -12.70
C GLU A 116 6.78 4.87 -13.67
N LYS A 117 5.91 5.83 -13.34
CA LYS A 117 5.62 7.03 -14.14
C LYS A 117 5.77 8.28 -13.28
N PRO A 118 6.96 8.91 -13.28
CA PRO A 118 7.22 10.09 -12.43
C PRO A 118 6.36 11.31 -12.75
N ASN A 119 5.81 11.40 -13.97
CA ASN A 119 4.91 12.46 -14.41
C ASN A 119 3.63 11.83 -15.01
N PRO A 120 2.74 11.29 -14.17
CA PRO A 120 1.56 10.59 -14.66
C PRO A 120 0.54 11.56 -15.24
N THR A 121 -0.14 11.11 -16.29
CA THR A 121 -1.33 11.79 -16.82
C THR A 121 -2.57 11.46 -16.00
N ASP A 122 -3.66 12.19 -16.20
CA ASP A 122 -4.96 11.85 -15.59
C ASP A 122 -5.44 10.45 -16.00
N ALA A 123 -5.13 10.02 -17.22
CA ALA A 123 -5.43 8.66 -17.68
C ALA A 123 -4.65 7.60 -16.90
N ASP A 124 -3.36 7.84 -16.63
CA ASP A 124 -2.53 6.95 -15.81
C ASP A 124 -3.08 6.84 -14.38
N ILE A 125 -3.47 7.98 -13.78
CA ILE A 125 -4.05 8.02 -12.44
C ILE A 125 -5.39 7.29 -12.40
N SER A 126 -6.21 7.41 -13.45
CA SER A 126 -7.48 6.68 -13.57
C SER A 126 -7.29 5.17 -13.68
N GLY A 127 -6.08 4.70 -14.01
CA GLY A 127 -5.70 3.30 -13.98
C GLY A 127 -5.58 2.72 -12.56
N ILE A 128 -5.52 3.56 -11.52
CA ILE A 128 -5.59 3.11 -10.13
C ILE A 128 -7.04 2.71 -9.83
N THR A 129 -7.27 1.41 -9.66
CA THR A 129 -8.61 0.83 -9.46
C THR A 129 -9.04 0.78 -7.99
N ASN A 130 -8.28 1.35 -7.08
CA ASN A 130 -8.61 1.43 -5.66
C ASN A 130 -9.90 2.22 -5.44
N ILE A 131 -10.79 1.68 -4.60
CA ILE A 131 -12.11 2.26 -4.35
C ILE A 131 -12.09 3.16 -3.11
N CYS A 132 -12.58 4.38 -3.24
CA CYS A 132 -12.89 5.28 -2.14
C CYS A 132 -14.40 5.47 -2.05
N ARG A 133 -15.04 4.91 -1.00
CA ARG A 133 -16.49 5.01 -0.83
C ARG A 133 -16.95 6.43 -0.53
N CYS A 134 -16.08 7.25 0.06
CA CYS A 134 -16.32 8.68 0.31
C CYS A 134 -16.19 9.55 -0.95
N GLY A 135 -15.66 9.00 -2.05
CA GLY A 135 -15.56 9.69 -3.33
C GLY A 135 -14.50 10.80 -3.40
N THR A 136 -13.40 10.70 -2.63
CA THR A 136 -12.36 11.75 -2.59
C THR A 136 -11.41 11.72 -3.81
N TYR A 137 -11.82 11.16 -4.93
CA TYR A 137 -10.97 10.96 -6.11
C TYR A 137 -10.38 12.24 -6.69
N ILE A 138 -11.09 13.37 -6.60
CA ILE A 138 -10.56 14.66 -7.06
C ILE A 138 -9.34 15.07 -6.24
N ARG A 139 -9.41 14.91 -4.91
CA ARG A 139 -8.30 15.21 -4.01
C ARG A 139 -7.15 14.23 -4.18
N ILE A 140 -7.45 12.93 -4.38
CA ILE A 140 -6.47 11.89 -4.68
C ILE A 140 -5.68 12.27 -5.93
N ARG A 141 -6.35 12.66 -7.01
CA ARG A 141 -5.71 13.10 -8.26
C ARG A 141 -4.79 14.30 -8.05
N ARG A 142 -5.28 15.33 -7.34
CA ARG A 142 -4.47 16.52 -7.00
C ARG A 142 -3.23 16.13 -6.20
N ALA A 143 -3.38 15.27 -5.20
CA ALA A 143 -2.28 14.82 -4.37
C ALA A 143 -1.23 14.04 -5.17
N ILE A 144 -1.63 13.20 -6.12
CA ILE A 144 -0.70 12.47 -6.99
C ILE A 144 0.08 13.44 -7.89
N HIS A 145 -0.58 14.41 -8.53
CA HIS A 145 0.11 15.44 -9.31
C HIS A 145 1.05 16.27 -8.46
N ARG A 146 0.63 16.65 -7.25
CA ARG A 146 1.48 17.38 -6.30
C ARG A 146 2.73 16.57 -5.91
N ALA A 147 2.55 15.30 -5.59
CA ALA A 147 3.68 14.42 -5.27
C ALA A 147 4.65 14.26 -6.44
N ALA A 148 4.15 14.21 -7.68
CA ALA A 148 4.96 14.13 -8.89
C ALA A 148 5.85 15.36 -9.09
N THR A 149 5.43 16.54 -8.66
CA THR A 149 6.22 17.78 -8.75
C THR A 149 7.18 17.97 -7.58
N THR A 150 6.94 17.28 -6.47
CA THR A 150 7.82 17.32 -5.29
C THR A 150 8.93 16.28 -5.47
N LYS A 151 10.02 16.64 -6.13
CA LYS A 151 11.20 15.75 -6.21
C LYS A 151 11.80 15.64 -4.82
N ALA A 152 11.97 14.39 -4.39
CA ALA A 152 12.72 14.06 -3.19
C ALA A 152 14.20 14.43 -3.37
#